data_c25d723211b5888b65a18e2e766b8a4c
#
_entry.id   c25d723211b5888b65a18e2e766b8a4c
#
_cell.length_a   1.000
_cell.length_b   1.000
_cell.length_c   1.000
_cell.angle_alpha   90.00
_cell.angle_beta   90.00
_cell.angle_gamma   90.00
#
_symmetry.space_group_name_H-M   'P 1'
#
loop_
_entity.id
_entity.type
_entity.pdbx_description
1 polymer ?
#
loop_
_entity_poly.entity_id
_entity_poly.type
_entity_poly.pdbx_seq_one_letter_code
_entity_poly.pdbx_strand_id
1 'polypeptide(L)'
;EEMKNKLLILILLTQSLMGMEISISIENQTLSLIENSKTIKIYKISSSKYGEGSEANSFKTPLGLHEIKELIGADEALGTRFIGRVPSEIYPIYSSEKIKVDDDVVQSRIMWLDGLEQGINKGEGIDSYSRYIYIHGTPEEWLLGKKGSKGCIRMANKDVIELFDYVQKGTLVRINK
;
A
#
# COMPACT_ATOMS: atom_id res chain seq x y z
N GLU A 1 25.85 -50.76 34.69
CA GLU A 1 24.97 -50.44 33.51
C GLU A 1 24.69 -48.95 33.50
N GLU A 2 25.49 -48.19 32.75
CA GLU A 2 25.34 -46.76 32.59
C GLU A 2 24.27 -46.48 31.51
N MET A 3 23.11 -45.98 31.95
CA MET A 3 22.13 -45.39 31.02
C MET A 3 22.56 -44.00 30.64
N LYS A 4 23.13 -43.83 29.45
CA LYS A 4 23.48 -42.55 28.88
C LYS A 4 22.19 -41.83 28.44
N ASN A 5 21.73 -40.84 29.23
CA ASN A 5 20.70 -39.89 28.86
C ASN A 5 21.20 -39.05 27.69
N LYS A 6 20.74 -39.36 26.48
CA LYS A 6 20.89 -38.46 25.34
C LYS A 6 19.80 -37.39 25.43
N LEU A 7 20.14 -36.23 25.94
CA LEU A 7 19.33 -35.03 25.87
C LEU A 7 19.23 -34.59 24.41
N LEU A 8 18.13 -34.93 23.77
CA LEU A 8 17.83 -34.45 22.42
C LEU A 8 17.39 -32.99 22.51
N ILE A 9 18.33 -32.07 22.30
CA ILE A 9 18.00 -30.65 22.16
C ILE A 9 17.30 -30.46 20.80
N LEU A 10 15.99 -30.40 20.83
CA LEU A 10 15.19 -30.02 19.70
C LEU A 10 15.31 -28.49 19.49
N ILE A 11 16.29 -28.10 18.68
CA ILE A 11 16.39 -26.71 18.22
C ILE A 11 15.19 -26.48 17.28
N LEU A 12 14.11 -25.92 17.81
CA LEU A 12 13.07 -25.31 17.00
C LEU A 12 13.70 -24.09 16.30
N LEU A 13 14.19 -24.31 15.09
CA LEU A 13 14.39 -23.21 14.15
C LEU A 13 13.00 -22.61 13.87
N THR A 14 12.62 -21.61 14.61
CA THR A 14 11.57 -20.68 14.17
C THR A 14 12.13 -19.97 12.95
N GLN A 15 11.95 -20.54 11.77
CA GLN A 15 12.04 -19.78 10.53
C GLN A 15 10.92 -18.73 10.62
N SER A 16 11.29 -17.54 11.07
CA SER A 16 10.50 -16.36 10.84
C SER A 16 10.30 -16.33 9.31
N LEU A 17 9.09 -16.59 8.85
CA LEU A 17 8.70 -16.38 7.48
C LEU A 17 8.76 -14.86 7.27
N MET A 18 9.97 -14.33 7.03
CA MET A 18 10.17 -12.92 6.73
C MET A 18 9.70 -12.74 5.30
N GLY A 19 8.42 -12.41 5.16
CA GLY A 19 7.78 -12.12 3.91
C GLY A 19 8.11 -10.72 3.39
N MET A 20 7.49 -10.35 2.28
CA MET A 20 7.50 -8.99 1.78
C MET A 20 6.78 -8.06 2.75
N GLU A 21 7.36 -6.87 2.96
CA GLU A 21 6.78 -5.77 3.72
C GLU A 21 6.87 -4.48 2.92
N ILE A 22 5.96 -3.55 3.20
CA ILE A 22 5.94 -2.22 2.60
C ILE A 22 6.15 -1.19 3.70
N SER A 23 7.07 -0.23 3.45
CA SER A 23 7.24 0.96 4.28
C SER A 23 7.02 2.22 3.44
N ILE A 24 6.11 3.08 3.89
CA ILE A 24 5.76 4.32 3.21
C ILE A 24 6.23 5.49 4.05
N SER A 25 6.97 6.43 3.44
CA SER A 25 7.35 7.70 4.04
C SER A 25 6.53 8.83 3.40
N ILE A 26 5.69 9.47 4.22
CA ILE A 26 4.90 10.64 3.80
C ILE A 26 5.81 11.85 3.59
N GLU A 27 6.85 12.02 4.40
CA GLU A 27 7.82 13.11 4.26
C GLU A 27 8.57 13.02 2.92
N ASN A 28 9.08 11.82 2.59
CA ASN A 28 9.88 11.62 1.38
C ASN A 28 9.03 11.31 0.14
N GLN A 29 7.73 11.08 0.29
CA GLN A 29 6.82 10.64 -0.78
C GLN A 29 7.35 9.40 -1.51
N THR A 30 7.77 8.40 -0.73
CA THR A 30 8.30 7.13 -1.23
C THR A 30 7.63 5.93 -0.60
N LEU A 31 7.61 4.83 -1.35
CA LEU A 31 7.22 3.50 -0.91
C LEU A 31 8.40 2.56 -1.11
N SER A 32 8.86 1.92 -0.04
CA SER A 32 9.92 0.93 -0.05
C SER A 32 9.33 -0.47 0.05
N LEU A 33 9.69 -1.34 -0.89
CA LEU A 33 9.45 -2.77 -0.81
C LEU A 33 10.64 -3.42 -0.09
N ILE A 34 10.34 -4.17 0.95
CA ILE A 34 11.34 -4.75 1.86
C ILE A 34 11.17 -6.27 1.86
N GLU A 35 12.27 -6.97 1.65
CA GLU A 35 12.37 -8.42 1.78
C GLU A 35 13.47 -8.77 2.77
N ASN A 36 13.17 -9.58 3.78
CA ASN A 36 14.15 -10.00 4.79
C ASN A 36 14.93 -8.83 5.41
N SER A 37 14.24 -7.77 5.80
CA SER A 37 14.79 -6.52 6.35
C SER A 37 15.69 -5.73 5.41
N LYS A 38 15.73 -6.06 4.11
CA LYS A 38 16.43 -5.30 3.09
C LYS A 38 15.48 -4.61 2.14
N THR A 39 15.67 -3.34 1.91
CA THR A 39 14.95 -2.61 0.86
C THR A 39 15.42 -3.12 -0.50
N ILE A 40 14.51 -3.70 -1.27
CA ILE A 40 14.79 -4.23 -2.61
C ILE A 40 14.34 -3.28 -3.72
N LYS A 41 13.34 -2.44 -3.45
CA LYS A 41 12.85 -1.41 -4.39
C LYS A 41 12.32 -0.19 -3.65
N ILE A 42 12.42 0.96 -4.31
CA ILE A 42 11.84 2.23 -3.84
C ILE A 42 11.07 2.85 -5.00
N TYR A 43 9.81 3.21 -4.73
CA TYR A 43 8.91 3.85 -5.68
C TYR A 43 8.54 5.26 -5.22
N LYS A 44 8.34 6.17 -6.16
CA LYS A 44 7.72 7.47 -5.88
C LYS A 44 6.22 7.29 -5.69
N ILE A 45 5.68 8.00 -4.72
CA ILE A 45 4.24 8.02 -4.44
C ILE A 45 3.68 9.43 -4.39
N SER A 46 2.37 9.52 -4.26
CA SER A 46 1.67 10.75 -3.88
C SER A 46 0.64 10.42 -2.81
N SER A 47 0.85 10.96 -1.61
CA SER A 47 -0.09 10.85 -0.49
C SER A 47 -1.04 12.04 -0.45
N SER A 48 -1.87 12.15 0.59
CA SER A 48 -2.87 13.20 0.70
C SER A 48 -2.28 14.62 0.74
N LYS A 49 -2.87 15.51 -0.06
CA LYS A 49 -2.61 16.95 0.00
C LYS A 49 -3.14 17.61 1.30
N TYR A 50 -3.98 16.92 2.05
CA TYR A 50 -4.53 17.38 3.32
C TYR A 50 -3.69 16.92 4.53
N GLY A 51 -2.57 16.23 4.28
CA GLY A 51 -1.68 15.73 5.33
C GLY A 51 -2.06 14.37 5.89
N GLU A 52 -1.60 14.10 7.10
CA GLU A 52 -1.74 12.82 7.81
C GLU A 52 -2.91 12.87 8.81
N GLY A 53 -3.65 11.77 8.92
CA GLY A 53 -4.74 11.62 9.89
C GLY A 53 -5.69 10.49 9.53
N SER A 54 -6.41 10.01 10.53
CA SER A 54 -7.27 8.83 10.42
C SER A 54 -8.77 9.13 10.43
N GLU A 55 -9.18 10.36 10.76
CA GLU A 55 -10.60 10.71 10.88
C GLU A 55 -11.35 10.51 9.55
N ALA A 56 -12.53 9.94 9.65
CA ALA A 56 -13.43 9.79 8.52
C ALA A 56 -13.74 11.16 7.88
N ASN A 57 -13.83 11.21 6.55
CA ASN A 57 -14.08 12.42 5.77
C ASN A 57 -13.00 13.51 5.86
N SER A 58 -11.88 13.26 6.51
CA SER A 58 -10.74 14.21 6.58
C SER A 58 -9.95 14.29 5.28
N PHE A 59 -10.07 13.30 4.40
CA PHE A 59 -9.24 13.11 3.20
C PHE A 59 -7.74 12.99 3.48
N LYS A 60 -7.34 12.80 4.73
CA LYS A 60 -5.96 12.61 5.15
C LYS A 60 -5.50 11.16 4.99
N THR A 61 -4.20 10.97 4.83
CA THR A 61 -3.59 9.64 4.80
C THR A 61 -3.36 9.14 6.24
N PRO A 62 -3.91 7.96 6.61
CA PRO A 62 -3.70 7.41 7.94
C PRO A 62 -2.25 6.94 8.13
N LEU A 63 -1.72 7.11 9.33
CA LEU A 63 -0.41 6.57 9.73
C LEU A 63 -0.55 5.21 10.42
N GLY A 64 0.58 4.55 10.65
CA GLY A 64 0.69 3.33 11.43
C GLY A 64 0.69 2.06 10.60
N LEU A 65 0.50 0.93 11.29
CA LEU A 65 0.57 -0.39 10.71
C LEU A 65 -0.77 -0.79 10.08
N HIS A 66 -0.68 -1.27 8.86
CA HIS A 66 -1.78 -1.82 8.06
C HIS A 66 -1.40 -3.18 7.50
N GLU A 67 -2.37 -3.88 6.93
CA GLU A 67 -2.16 -4.99 6.02
C GLU A 67 -2.89 -4.77 4.71
N ILE A 68 -2.46 -5.44 3.65
CA ILE A 68 -3.22 -5.54 2.41
C ILE A 68 -4.35 -6.55 2.64
N LYS A 69 -5.57 -6.09 2.67
CA LYS A 69 -6.76 -6.94 2.87
C LYS A 69 -7.31 -7.48 1.56
N GLU A 70 -7.33 -6.64 0.53
CA GLU A 70 -7.85 -7.00 -0.78
C GLU A 70 -6.86 -6.63 -1.88
N LEU A 71 -6.77 -7.49 -2.89
CA LEU A 71 -6.02 -7.29 -4.13
C LEU A 71 -6.99 -7.33 -5.29
N ILE A 72 -7.12 -6.26 -6.05
CA ILE A 72 -8.10 -6.09 -7.13
C ILE A 72 -7.41 -5.67 -8.41
N GLY A 73 -7.78 -6.30 -9.52
CA GLY A 73 -7.32 -5.93 -10.86
C GLY A 73 -6.15 -6.74 -11.39
N ALA A 74 -5.91 -7.98 -10.89
CA ALA A 74 -4.79 -8.83 -11.32
C ALA A 74 -4.70 -9.02 -12.84
N ASP A 75 -5.86 -9.22 -13.49
CA ASP A 75 -5.95 -9.51 -14.92
C ASP A 75 -6.26 -8.26 -15.77
N GLU A 76 -6.33 -7.08 -15.14
CA GLU A 76 -6.68 -5.86 -15.83
C GLU A 76 -5.48 -5.24 -16.55
N ALA A 77 -5.76 -4.63 -17.71
CA ALA A 77 -4.76 -3.91 -18.48
C ALA A 77 -4.26 -2.66 -17.75
N LEU A 78 -3.02 -2.26 -18.07
CA LEU A 78 -2.43 -1.01 -17.60
C LEU A 78 -3.36 0.16 -17.99
N GLY A 79 -3.68 1.02 -17.02
CA GLY A 79 -4.55 2.18 -17.23
C GLY A 79 -6.05 1.88 -17.06
N THR A 80 -6.45 0.65 -16.79
CA THR A 80 -7.86 0.34 -16.48
C THR A 80 -8.31 1.15 -15.27
N ARG A 81 -9.35 1.98 -15.48
CA ARG A 81 -10.00 2.75 -14.42
C ARG A 81 -10.92 1.85 -13.60
N PHE A 82 -10.93 2.06 -12.29
CA PHE A 82 -11.88 1.43 -11.38
C PHE A 82 -12.91 2.46 -10.86
N ILE A 83 -14.18 2.11 -10.97
CA ILE A 83 -15.29 2.88 -10.39
C ILE A 83 -15.94 2.00 -9.32
N GLY A 84 -15.88 2.42 -8.06
CA GLY A 84 -16.36 1.59 -6.95
C GLY A 84 -15.69 0.20 -6.93
N ARG A 85 -14.41 0.10 -7.29
CA ARG A 85 -13.60 -1.13 -7.40
C ARG A 85 -13.98 -2.09 -8.54
N VAL A 86 -14.86 -1.65 -9.42
CA VAL A 86 -15.24 -2.40 -10.63
C VAL A 86 -14.42 -1.86 -11.81
N PRO A 87 -13.76 -2.72 -12.61
CA PRO A 87 -13.03 -2.29 -13.79
C PRO A 87 -13.97 -1.65 -14.83
N SER A 88 -13.48 -0.60 -15.48
CA SER A 88 -14.19 0.18 -16.48
C SER A 88 -13.28 0.40 -17.71
N GLU A 89 -13.34 1.57 -18.33
CA GLU A 89 -12.55 1.91 -19.51
C GLU A 89 -11.05 2.09 -19.20
N ILE A 90 -10.21 2.02 -20.23
CA ILE A 90 -8.82 2.49 -20.16
C ILE A 90 -8.86 4.02 -20.09
N TYR A 91 -8.27 4.57 -19.03
CA TYR A 91 -8.20 6.02 -18.80
C TYR A 91 -6.79 6.55 -19.12
N PRO A 92 -6.64 7.74 -19.72
CA PRO A 92 -5.35 8.31 -20.05
C PRO A 92 -4.39 8.44 -18.85
N ILE A 93 -3.09 8.36 -19.13
CA ILE A 93 -2.01 8.54 -18.15
C ILE A 93 -1.17 9.74 -18.58
N TYR A 94 -0.98 10.70 -17.69
CA TYR A 94 -0.23 11.92 -17.92
C TYR A 94 1.06 11.88 -17.10
N SER A 95 2.18 11.50 -17.74
CA SER A 95 3.48 11.36 -17.07
C SER A 95 4.33 12.64 -17.15
N SER A 96 4.23 13.39 -18.25
CA SER A 96 4.97 14.64 -18.48
C SER A 96 4.05 15.86 -18.59
N GLU A 97 2.87 15.68 -19.14
CA GLU A 97 1.87 16.73 -19.26
C GLU A 97 1.20 17.00 -17.91
N LYS A 98 1.25 18.24 -17.46
CA LYS A 98 0.66 18.65 -16.17
C LYS A 98 -0.87 18.83 -16.27
N ILE A 99 -1.52 17.81 -16.81
CA ILE A 99 -2.99 17.78 -16.87
C ILE A 99 -3.52 17.35 -15.51
N LYS A 100 -4.33 18.24 -14.93
CA LYS A 100 -5.01 17.98 -13.65
C LYS A 100 -6.31 17.24 -13.91
N VAL A 101 -6.56 16.21 -13.12
CA VAL A 101 -7.80 15.42 -13.16
C VAL A 101 -8.63 15.77 -11.93
N ASP A 102 -9.90 16.16 -12.14
CA ASP A 102 -10.77 16.63 -11.06
C ASP A 102 -11.13 15.52 -10.06
N ASP A 103 -11.33 14.30 -10.57
CA ASP A 103 -11.60 13.13 -9.75
C ASP A 103 -10.30 12.47 -9.24
N ASP A 104 -10.36 11.80 -8.09
CA ASP A 104 -9.29 10.93 -7.62
C ASP A 104 -9.39 9.57 -8.32
N VAL A 105 -8.98 9.54 -9.60
CA VAL A 105 -9.10 8.35 -10.46
C VAL A 105 -8.17 7.24 -9.96
N VAL A 106 -8.74 6.07 -9.76
CA VAL A 106 -8.05 4.84 -9.38
C VAL A 106 -7.80 4.01 -10.64
N GLN A 107 -6.52 3.65 -10.90
CA GLN A 107 -6.13 2.93 -12.11
C GLN A 107 -5.28 1.69 -11.83
N SER A 108 -5.29 0.78 -12.79
CA SER A 108 -4.41 -0.38 -12.97
C SER A 108 -4.53 -1.46 -11.90
N ARG A 109 -4.31 -1.13 -10.64
CA ARG A 109 -4.38 -2.08 -9.50
C ARG A 109 -4.90 -1.37 -8.26
N ILE A 110 -5.55 -2.15 -7.38
CA ILE A 110 -5.94 -1.71 -6.04
C ILE A 110 -5.37 -2.68 -5.02
N MET A 111 -4.58 -2.18 -4.09
CA MET A 111 -4.24 -2.84 -2.83
C MET A 111 -5.00 -2.12 -1.72
N TRP A 112 -6.08 -2.73 -1.22
CA TRP A 112 -6.95 -2.12 -0.22
C TRP A 112 -6.45 -2.41 1.18
N LEU A 113 -6.16 -1.36 1.94
CA LEU A 113 -5.54 -1.45 3.25
C LEU A 113 -6.56 -1.58 4.37
N ASP A 114 -6.25 -2.44 5.35
CA ASP A 114 -6.94 -2.51 6.65
C ASP A 114 -5.98 -2.07 7.75
N GLY A 115 -6.42 -1.16 8.62
CA GLY A 115 -5.64 -0.73 9.78
C GLY A 115 -5.52 -1.85 10.81
N LEU A 116 -4.36 -1.97 11.45
CA LEU A 116 -4.09 -2.99 12.47
C LEU A 116 -3.96 -2.42 13.88
N GLU A 117 -3.97 -1.10 14.03
CA GLU A 117 -3.75 -0.43 15.31
C GLU A 117 -5.04 0.22 15.82
N GLN A 118 -5.65 -0.43 16.83
CA GLN A 118 -6.88 0.05 17.44
C GLN A 118 -6.69 1.47 18.03
N GLY A 119 -7.60 2.38 17.70
CA GLY A 119 -7.54 3.78 18.16
C GLY A 119 -6.57 4.67 17.35
N ILE A 120 -5.84 4.11 16.36
CA ILE A 120 -4.93 4.85 15.48
C ILE A 120 -5.46 4.84 14.04
N ASN A 121 -5.70 3.67 13.48
CA ASN A 121 -6.17 3.48 12.10
C ASN A 121 -7.24 2.38 11.99
N LYS A 122 -7.71 1.88 13.12
CA LYS A 122 -8.75 0.87 13.28
C LYS A 122 -9.75 1.31 14.35
N GLY A 123 -11.05 1.18 14.05
CA GLY A 123 -12.15 1.51 14.95
C GLY A 123 -13.10 2.54 14.35
N GLU A 124 -14.19 2.82 15.08
CA GLU A 124 -15.26 3.71 14.61
C GLU A 124 -14.73 5.12 14.29
N GLY A 125 -15.07 5.62 13.11
CA GLY A 125 -14.69 6.97 12.66
C GLY A 125 -13.25 7.15 12.20
N ILE A 126 -12.38 6.12 12.32
CA ILE A 126 -10.97 6.20 11.97
C ILE A 126 -10.45 4.98 11.18
N ASP A 127 -11.31 4.07 10.85
CA ASP A 127 -10.97 2.79 10.23
C ASP A 127 -10.50 2.95 8.78
N SER A 128 -9.25 2.58 8.49
CA SER A 128 -8.66 2.72 7.15
C SER A 128 -9.39 1.91 6.08
N TYR A 129 -9.88 0.71 6.41
CA TYR A 129 -10.62 -0.13 5.47
C TYR A 129 -11.96 0.51 5.10
N SER A 130 -12.72 0.95 6.08
CA SER A 130 -14.01 1.64 5.88
C SER A 130 -13.86 2.98 5.18
N ARG A 131 -12.69 3.62 5.28
CA ARG A 131 -12.35 4.87 4.61
C ARG A 131 -11.85 4.65 3.17
N TYR A 132 -11.81 3.41 2.68
CA TYR A 132 -11.36 3.08 1.33
C TYR A 132 -9.92 3.56 1.04
N ILE A 133 -8.99 3.33 1.97
CA ILE A 133 -7.57 3.67 1.79
C ILE A 133 -6.91 2.60 0.93
N TYR A 134 -6.44 3.00 -0.26
CA TYR A 134 -5.80 2.14 -1.24
C TYR A 134 -4.37 2.56 -1.54
N ILE A 135 -3.56 1.59 -2.02
CA ILE A 135 -2.42 1.84 -2.88
C ILE A 135 -2.89 1.54 -4.30
N HIS A 136 -2.75 2.50 -5.23
CA HIS A 136 -3.30 2.37 -6.59
C HIS A 136 -2.53 3.20 -7.62
N GLY A 137 -2.72 2.90 -8.90
CA GLY A 137 -2.20 3.72 -9.99
C GLY A 137 -2.99 5.02 -10.17
N THR A 138 -2.33 6.04 -10.72
CA THR A 138 -2.93 7.37 -10.96
C THR A 138 -2.72 7.86 -12.39
N PRO A 139 -3.68 8.59 -12.97
CA PRO A 139 -3.46 9.30 -14.23
C PRO A 139 -2.48 10.47 -14.10
N GLU A 140 -2.33 11.04 -12.90
CA GLU A 140 -1.48 12.20 -12.64
C GLU A 140 -0.06 11.78 -12.22
N GLU A 141 0.64 10.97 -13.06
CA GLU A 141 2.00 10.50 -12.75
C GLU A 141 3.01 11.66 -12.64
N TRP A 142 2.76 12.79 -13.30
CA TRP A 142 3.56 14.01 -13.19
C TRP A 142 3.61 14.59 -11.77
N LEU A 143 2.64 14.22 -10.92
CA LEU A 143 2.54 14.72 -9.54
C LEU A 143 3.26 13.83 -8.51
N LEU A 144 3.74 12.64 -8.93
CA LEU A 144 4.43 11.72 -8.03
C LEU A 144 5.70 12.35 -7.43
N GLY A 145 5.94 12.07 -6.16
CA GLY A 145 6.95 12.73 -5.34
C GLY A 145 6.42 13.96 -4.59
N LYS A 146 5.15 14.31 -4.78
CA LYS A 146 4.47 15.41 -4.08
C LYS A 146 3.12 14.95 -3.53
N LYS A 147 2.66 15.58 -2.45
CA LYS A 147 1.34 15.35 -1.88
C LYS A 147 0.25 15.82 -2.86
N GLY A 148 -0.73 14.97 -3.18
CA GLY A 148 -1.75 15.30 -4.19
C GLY A 148 -3.06 14.53 -4.05
N SER A 149 -3.11 13.40 -3.33
CA SER A 149 -4.30 12.56 -3.21
C SER A 149 -5.34 13.11 -2.22
N LYS A 150 -6.43 12.37 -2.08
CA LYS A 150 -7.49 12.58 -1.07
C LYS A 150 -7.49 11.44 -0.02
N GLY A 151 -6.31 10.93 0.35
CA GLY A 151 -6.12 9.92 1.39
C GLY A 151 -5.37 8.67 0.94
N CYS A 152 -5.63 8.16 -0.25
CA CYS A 152 -4.94 7.01 -0.83
C CYS A 152 -3.47 7.29 -1.16
N ILE A 153 -2.73 6.22 -1.39
CA ILE A 153 -1.34 6.24 -1.85
C ILE A 153 -1.34 6.01 -3.36
N ARG A 154 -1.01 7.03 -4.13
CA ARG A 154 -0.93 6.97 -5.59
C ARG A 154 0.46 6.55 -6.04
N MET A 155 0.54 5.71 -7.06
CA MET A 155 1.78 5.25 -7.72
C MET A 155 1.69 5.43 -9.23
N ALA A 156 2.84 5.39 -9.91
CA ALA A 156 2.87 5.20 -11.34
C ALA A 156 2.22 3.86 -11.72
N ASN A 157 1.52 3.82 -12.85
CA ASN A 157 0.75 2.63 -13.25
C ASN A 157 1.63 1.39 -13.45
N LYS A 158 2.83 1.55 -14.02
CA LYS A 158 3.79 0.45 -14.15
C LYS A 158 4.31 -0.01 -12.79
N ASP A 159 4.58 0.93 -11.89
CA ASP A 159 5.12 0.64 -10.56
C ASP A 159 4.10 -0.10 -9.68
N VAL A 160 2.83 0.31 -9.73
CA VAL A 160 1.78 -0.38 -8.95
C VAL A 160 1.50 -1.78 -9.46
N ILE A 161 1.61 -2.03 -10.78
CA ILE A 161 1.49 -3.37 -11.36
C ILE A 161 2.67 -4.23 -10.88
N GLU A 162 3.89 -3.71 -10.96
CA GLU A 162 5.08 -4.42 -10.49
C GLU A 162 4.99 -4.74 -8.99
N LEU A 163 4.62 -3.75 -8.15
CA LEU A 163 4.45 -3.96 -6.71
C LEU A 163 3.39 -5.03 -6.41
N PHE A 164 2.29 -5.02 -7.15
CA PHE A 164 1.19 -5.97 -6.99
C PHE A 164 1.64 -7.43 -7.16
N ASP A 165 2.62 -7.69 -8.03
CA ASP A 165 3.16 -9.03 -8.28
C ASP A 165 4.07 -9.54 -7.14
N TYR A 166 4.58 -8.64 -6.28
CA TYR A 166 5.42 -8.99 -5.13
C TYR A 166 4.63 -9.26 -3.85
N VAL A 167 3.41 -8.80 -3.76
CA VAL A 167 2.64 -8.78 -2.52
C VAL A 167 1.48 -9.77 -2.53
N GLN A 168 0.93 -10.04 -1.35
CA GLN A 168 -0.24 -10.89 -1.16
C GLN A 168 -1.15 -10.32 -0.08
N LYS A 169 -2.35 -10.87 0.07
CA LYS A 169 -3.22 -10.55 1.22
C LYS A 169 -2.47 -10.86 2.51
N GLY A 170 -2.52 -9.95 3.47
CA GLY A 170 -1.78 -10.03 4.73
C GLY A 170 -0.38 -9.40 4.69
N THR A 171 0.13 -8.98 3.51
CA THR A 171 1.39 -8.21 3.45
C THR A 171 1.28 -6.96 4.31
N LEU A 172 2.25 -6.78 5.22
CA LEU A 172 2.26 -5.63 6.14
C LEU A 172 2.66 -4.35 5.41
N VAL A 173 1.97 -3.28 5.76
CA VAL A 173 2.20 -1.92 5.22
C VAL A 173 2.31 -0.94 6.38
N ARG A 174 3.47 -0.36 6.59
CA ARG A 174 3.68 0.68 7.59
C ARG A 174 3.72 2.04 6.92
N ILE A 175 2.83 2.93 7.35
CA ILE A 175 2.78 4.32 6.87
C ILE A 175 3.38 5.22 7.96
N ASN A 176 4.50 5.83 7.66
CA ASN A 176 5.25 6.73 8.53
C ASN A 176 5.13 8.18 8.05
N LYS A 177 5.35 9.12 8.97
CA LYS A 177 5.44 10.54 8.64
C LYS A 177 6.60 10.84 7.71
#